data_f422a5df4c6dab27a3f5ad9a4baf9903
#
_entry.id   f422a5df4c6dab27a3f5ad9a4baf9903
#
_cell.length_a   1.000
_cell.length_b   1.000
_cell.length_c   1.000
_cell.angle_alpha   90.00
_cell.angle_beta   90.00
_cell.angle_gamma   90.00
#
_symmetry.space_group_name_H-M   'P 1'
#
loop_
_entity.id
_entity.type
_entity.pdbx_description
1 polymer ?
#
loop_
_entity_poly.entity_id
_entity_poly.type
_entity_poly.pdbx_seq_one_letter_code
_entity_poly.pdbx_strand_id
1 'polypeptide(L)'
;AMFGMPTEDDGTRDDLMRRADTACYIAKDGGRNRTHLYLDCDEAVVARKGEMSWAARVQHALANDEFQLLGQRIVAPQGGPGYYYEMLLRMVEPDGSLVPPMAFLPAAERYGLMPAVDRAVIELALREHRELQQATLQPVRLAINLSGSSLSDPSLLDFIRDALIRHDVPAHSICFELTE
;
A
#
# COMPACT_ATOMS: atom_id res chain seq x y z
N ALA A 1 -23.81 -14.61 -16.23
CA ALA A 1 -23.35 -15.69 -15.37
C ALA A 1 -24.23 -16.91 -15.56
N MET A 2 -23.65 -18.07 -15.90
CA MET A 2 -24.35 -19.35 -15.88
C MET A 2 -24.07 -20.02 -14.54
N PHE A 3 -25.12 -20.34 -13.80
CA PHE A 3 -25.02 -21.17 -12.61
C PHE A 3 -25.18 -22.64 -13.05
N GLY A 4 -24.27 -23.50 -12.62
CA GLY A 4 -24.49 -24.95 -12.68
C GLY A 4 -25.67 -25.34 -11.78
N MET A 5 -26.24 -26.53 -11.98
CA MET A 5 -27.22 -27.07 -11.04
C MET A 5 -26.62 -27.14 -9.65
N PRO A 6 -27.35 -26.68 -8.59
CA PRO A 6 -26.84 -26.77 -7.23
C PRO A 6 -26.58 -28.24 -6.87
N THR A 7 -25.38 -28.51 -6.33
CA THR A 7 -25.08 -29.77 -5.66
C THR A 7 -25.33 -29.59 -4.17
N GLU A 8 -25.55 -30.66 -3.41
CA GLU A 8 -25.86 -30.60 -1.96
C GLU A 8 -24.75 -29.91 -1.11
N ASP A 9 -23.62 -29.54 -1.73
CA ASP A 9 -22.45 -28.91 -1.09
C ASP A 9 -22.21 -27.44 -1.53
N ASP A 10 -23.19 -26.79 -2.16
CA ASP A 10 -23.04 -25.46 -2.78
C ASP A 10 -23.08 -24.26 -1.82
N GLY A 11 -22.88 -24.46 -0.55
CA GLY A 11 -22.74 -23.36 0.41
C GLY A 11 -24.02 -22.56 0.66
N THR A 12 -23.89 -21.50 1.43
CA THR A 12 -24.99 -20.60 1.76
C THR A 12 -25.35 -19.69 0.57
N ARG A 13 -26.57 -19.09 0.58
CA ARG A 13 -26.99 -18.08 -0.40
C ARG A 13 -25.93 -16.98 -0.56
N ASP A 14 -25.28 -16.57 0.52
CA ASP A 14 -24.25 -15.53 0.52
C ASP A 14 -22.98 -16.00 -0.22
N ASP A 15 -22.62 -17.27 -0.10
CA ASP A 15 -21.50 -17.86 -0.84
C ASP A 15 -21.77 -17.87 -2.36
N LEU A 16 -22.98 -18.22 -2.77
CA LEU A 16 -23.36 -18.20 -4.18
C LEU A 16 -23.32 -16.78 -4.75
N MET A 17 -23.83 -15.81 -4.02
CA MET A 17 -23.76 -14.40 -4.42
C MET A 17 -22.33 -13.92 -4.54
N ARG A 18 -21.48 -14.23 -3.58
CA ARG A 18 -20.04 -13.88 -3.60
C ARG A 18 -19.31 -14.51 -4.79
N ARG A 19 -19.57 -15.79 -5.10
CA ARG A 19 -19.00 -16.48 -6.27
C ARG A 19 -19.47 -15.83 -7.59
N ALA A 20 -20.74 -15.47 -7.69
CA ALA A 20 -21.29 -14.77 -8.85
C ALA A 20 -20.67 -13.39 -9.05
N ASP A 21 -20.54 -12.60 -7.99
CA ASP A 21 -19.91 -11.28 -8.03
C ASP A 21 -18.45 -11.38 -8.46
N THR A 22 -17.71 -12.37 -7.93
CA THR A 22 -16.32 -12.63 -8.31
C THR A 22 -16.20 -12.94 -9.80
N ALA A 23 -17.05 -13.83 -10.33
CA ALA A 23 -17.07 -14.16 -11.77
C ALA A 23 -17.41 -12.96 -12.65
N CYS A 24 -18.42 -12.17 -12.26
CA CYS A 24 -18.77 -10.94 -12.96
C CYS A 24 -17.63 -9.93 -12.98
N TYR A 25 -16.95 -9.78 -11.87
CA TYR A 25 -15.80 -8.88 -11.76
C TYR A 25 -14.67 -9.32 -12.68
N ILE A 26 -14.25 -10.59 -12.65
CA ILE A 26 -13.20 -11.14 -13.51
C ILE A 26 -13.55 -10.95 -15.00
N ALA A 27 -14.82 -11.16 -15.37
CA ALA A 27 -15.27 -10.91 -16.75
C ALA A 27 -15.15 -9.43 -17.16
N LYS A 28 -15.41 -8.49 -16.24
CA LYS A 28 -15.26 -7.04 -16.47
C LYS A 28 -13.80 -6.63 -16.59
N ASP A 29 -12.97 -7.10 -15.70
CA ASP A 29 -11.53 -6.80 -15.62
C ASP A 29 -10.79 -7.34 -16.85
N GLY A 30 -11.15 -8.54 -17.30
CA GLY A 30 -10.59 -9.17 -18.50
C GLY A 30 -11.02 -8.52 -19.84
N GLY A 31 -11.65 -7.35 -19.84
CA GLY A 31 -12.02 -6.58 -21.05
C GLY A 31 -13.52 -6.56 -21.40
N ARG A 32 -14.41 -6.95 -20.50
CA ARG A 32 -15.86 -6.98 -20.67
C ARG A 32 -16.33 -7.86 -21.85
N ASN A 33 -17.61 -7.87 -22.17
CA ASN A 33 -18.22 -8.63 -23.28
C ASN A 33 -17.79 -10.11 -23.34
N ARG A 34 -17.66 -10.75 -22.17
CA ARG A 34 -17.30 -12.17 -22.00
C ARG A 34 -18.00 -12.79 -20.81
N THR A 35 -18.13 -14.11 -20.86
CA THR A 35 -18.60 -14.91 -19.73
C THR A 35 -17.39 -15.49 -19.00
N HIS A 36 -17.40 -15.48 -17.67
CA HIS A 36 -16.43 -16.17 -16.83
C HIS A 36 -17.18 -17.16 -15.94
N LEU A 37 -16.71 -18.40 -15.90
CA LEU A 37 -17.24 -19.43 -15.02
C LEU A 37 -16.42 -19.43 -13.73
N TYR A 38 -17.09 -19.34 -12.58
CA TYR A 38 -16.41 -19.46 -11.30
C TYR A 38 -16.00 -20.91 -11.06
N LEU A 39 -14.70 -21.15 -10.92
CA LEU A 39 -14.11 -22.41 -10.48
C LEU A 39 -13.14 -22.09 -9.34
N ASP A 40 -13.23 -22.80 -8.22
CA ASP A 40 -12.35 -22.55 -7.06
C ASP A 40 -10.86 -22.74 -7.35
N CYS A 41 -10.52 -23.55 -8.37
CA CYS A 41 -9.16 -23.77 -8.84
C CYS A 41 -8.73 -22.84 -9.99
N ASP A 42 -9.57 -21.90 -10.43
CA ASP A 42 -9.24 -20.95 -11.49
C ASP A 42 -8.21 -19.94 -10.94
N GLU A 43 -7.10 -19.78 -11.66
CA GLU A 43 -6.02 -18.86 -11.26
C GLU A 43 -6.53 -17.43 -11.03
N ALA A 44 -7.45 -16.95 -11.85
CA ALA A 44 -8.04 -15.63 -11.71
C ALA A 44 -8.92 -15.51 -10.45
N VAL A 45 -9.62 -16.58 -10.06
CA VAL A 45 -10.40 -16.62 -8.81
C VAL A 45 -9.48 -16.67 -7.60
N VAL A 46 -8.43 -17.48 -7.65
CA VAL A 46 -7.44 -17.59 -6.58
C VAL A 46 -6.69 -16.26 -6.40
N ALA A 47 -6.24 -15.65 -7.48
CA ALA A 47 -5.59 -14.34 -7.45
C ALA A 47 -6.52 -13.27 -6.85
N ARG A 48 -7.79 -13.26 -7.24
CA ARG A 48 -8.79 -12.30 -6.72
C ARG A 48 -9.04 -12.48 -5.22
N LYS A 49 -9.17 -13.72 -4.75
CA LYS A 49 -9.28 -14.01 -3.31
C LYS A 49 -8.04 -13.51 -2.55
N GLY A 50 -6.85 -13.72 -3.11
CA GLY A 50 -5.59 -13.20 -2.56
C GLY A 50 -5.58 -11.67 -2.47
N GLU A 51 -5.98 -10.97 -3.53
CA GLU A 51 -6.07 -9.49 -3.53
C GLU A 51 -7.05 -8.96 -2.49
N MET A 52 -8.24 -9.56 -2.37
CA MET A 52 -9.22 -9.16 -1.34
C MET A 52 -8.66 -9.37 0.09
N SER A 53 -7.93 -10.46 0.30
CA SER A 53 -7.25 -10.74 1.55
C SER A 53 -6.19 -9.67 1.85
N TRP A 54 -5.39 -9.28 0.85
CA TRP A 54 -4.40 -8.22 1.00
C TRP A 54 -5.03 -6.86 1.26
N ALA A 55 -6.13 -6.50 0.59
CA ALA A 55 -6.83 -5.24 0.84
C ALA A 55 -7.35 -5.16 2.28
N ALA A 56 -7.94 -6.24 2.79
CA ALA A 56 -8.38 -6.31 4.20
C ALA A 56 -7.19 -6.23 5.16
N ARG A 57 -6.06 -6.86 4.82
CA ARG A 57 -4.84 -6.81 5.64
C ARG A 57 -4.22 -5.42 5.67
N VAL A 58 -4.21 -4.70 4.53
CA VAL A 58 -3.77 -3.29 4.45
C VAL A 58 -4.65 -2.39 5.32
N GLN A 59 -5.98 -2.54 5.26
CA GLN A 59 -6.89 -1.79 6.11
C GLN A 59 -6.64 -2.04 7.60
N HIS A 60 -6.40 -3.30 7.97
CA HIS A 60 -6.04 -3.66 9.34
C HIS A 60 -4.71 -3.02 9.75
N ALA A 61 -3.70 -3.07 8.89
CA ALA A 61 -2.39 -2.48 9.16
C ALA A 61 -2.46 -0.95 9.35
N LEU A 62 -3.30 -0.26 8.55
CA LEU A 62 -3.58 1.17 8.72
C LEU A 62 -4.24 1.49 10.06
N ALA A 63 -5.14 0.62 10.52
CA ALA A 63 -5.88 0.84 11.77
C ALA A 63 -5.07 0.51 13.03
N ASN A 64 -4.01 -0.29 12.92
CA ASN A 64 -3.24 -0.80 14.05
C ASN A 64 -1.75 -0.40 14.00
N ASP A 65 -1.38 0.57 13.16
CA ASP A 65 0.01 1.04 13.01
C ASP A 65 1.02 -0.08 12.70
N GLU A 66 0.60 -1.05 11.86
CA GLU A 66 1.42 -2.21 11.50
C GLU A 66 2.25 -1.97 10.23
N PHE A 67 2.63 -0.73 9.97
CA PHE A 67 3.61 -0.35 8.95
C PHE A 67 4.92 0.06 9.58
N GLN A 68 6.02 -0.25 8.89
CA GLN A 68 7.36 0.11 9.25
C GLN A 68 8.12 0.60 8.03
N LEU A 69 9.07 1.50 8.22
CA LEU A 69 9.96 1.97 7.17
C LEU A 69 11.38 1.39 7.38
N LEU A 70 11.99 0.95 6.29
CA LEU A 70 13.40 0.59 6.24
C LEU A 70 14.15 1.66 5.45
N GLY A 71 15.15 2.30 6.08
CA GLY A 71 15.98 3.30 5.42
C GLY A 71 17.08 2.66 4.59
N GLN A 72 17.03 2.80 3.26
CA GLN A 72 18.14 2.44 2.37
C GLN A 72 19.02 3.67 2.11
N ARG A 73 20.27 3.60 2.53
CA ARG A 73 21.20 4.73 2.40
C ARG A 73 21.55 4.99 0.93
N ILE A 74 21.39 6.23 0.50
CA ILE A 74 21.85 6.74 -0.80
C ILE A 74 23.19 7.44 -0.58
N VAL A 75 24.20 7.03 -1.34
CA VAL A 75 25.55 7.57 -1.23
C VAL A 75 25.96 8.26 -2.50
N ALA A 76 26.33 9.54 -2.43
CA ALA A 76 26.87 10.25 -3.58
C ALA A 76 28.26 9.70 -3.94
N PRO A 77 28.58 9.46 -5.24
CA PRO A 77 29.89 8.92 -5.66
C PRO A 77 31.09 9.73 -5.19
N GLN A 78 30.94 11.05 -5.05
CA GLN A 78 32.00 11.97 -4.62
C GLN A 78 31.97 12.25 -3.10
N GLY A 79 31.11 11.55 -2.36
CA GLY A 79 30.84 11.86 -0.97
C GLY A 79 30.03 13.14 -0.80
N GLY A 80 29.76 13.51 0.42
CA GLY A 80 29.02 14.73 0.78
C GLY A 80 28.67 14.72 2.27
N PRO A 81 28.40 15.88 2.86
CA PRO A 81 27.96 15.94 4.24
C PRO A 81 26.53 15.40 4.38
N GLY A 82 26.27 14.70 5.50
CA GLY A 82 24.95 14.25 5.88
C GLY A 82 24.59 12.85 5.42
N TYR A 83 23.36 12.50 5.74
CA TYR A 83 22.76 11.21 5.42
C TYR A 83 21.55 11.39 4.51
N TYR A 84 21.46 10.55 3.49
CA TYR A 84 20.32 10.50 2.61
C TYR A 84 19.80 9.07 2.55
N TYR A 85 18.50 8.86 2.84
CA TYR A 85 17.87 7.56 2.86
C TYR A 85 16.61 7.56 2.00
N GLU A 86 16.44 6.52 1.22
CA GLU A 86 15.15 6.15 0.67
C GLU A 86 14.38 5.33 1.71
N MET A 87 13.14 5.74 1.98
CA MET A 87 12.27 5.10 2.97
C MET A 87 11.40 4.05 2.30
N LEU A 88 11.69 2.79 2.59
CA LEU A 88 11.05 1.64 1.95
C LEU A 88 10.01 1.03 2.88
N LEU A 89 8.74 1.09 2.46
CA LEU A 89 7.60 0.58 3.22
C LEU A 89 7.69 -0.94 3.42
N ARG A 90 7.31 -1.38 4.63
CA ARG A 90 7.08 -2.78 4.99
C ARG A 90 5.80 -2.86 5.81
N MET A 91 5.07 -3.94 5.65
CA MET A 91 3.97 -4.27 6.55
C MET A 91 4.44 -5.33 7.55
N VAL A 92 4.07 -5.16 8.81
CA VAL A 92 4.47 -6.06 9.89
C VAL A 92 3.38 -7.10 10.12
N GLU A 93 3.75 -8.38 10.04
CA GLU A 93 2.84 -9.49 10.36
C GLU A 93 2.80 -9.76 11.88
N PRO A 94 1.77 -10.47 12.38
CA PRO A 94 1.65 -10.78 13.81
C PRO A 94 2.83 -11.57 14.39
N ASP A 95 3.56 -12.31 13.56
CA ASP A 95 4.78 -13.03 13.95
C ASP A 95 6.06 -12.16 13.90
N GLY A 96 5.92 -10.87 13.56
CA GLY A 96 7.01 -9.92 13.42
C GLY A 96 7.73 -9.97 12.07
N SER A 97 7.33 -10.83 11.15
CA SER A 97 7.90 -10.86 9.80
C SER A 97 7.50 -9.62 8.99
N LEU A 98 8.38 -9.20 8.06
CA LEU A 98 8.18 -8.03 7.24
C LEU A 98 7.75 -8.42 5.83
N VAL A 99 6.58 -7.94 5.43
CA VAL A 99 6.04 -8.15 4.08
C VAL A 99 6.51 -7.02 3.16
N PRO A 100 7.10 -7.35 2.00
CA PRO A 100 7.53 -6.35 1.03
C PRO A 100 6.34 -5.71 0.31
N PRO A 101 6.47 -4.44 -0.16
CA PRO A 101 5.39 -3.67 -0.75
C PRO A 101 4.76 -4.33 -1.98
N MET A 102 5.54 -5.03 -2.80
CA MET A 102 5.05 -5.73 -3.99
C MET A 102 3.98 -6.80 -3.69
N ALA A 103 3.90 -7.30 -2.47
CA ALA A 103 2.89 -8.29 -2.09
C ALA A 103 1.51 -7.66 -1.86
N PHE A 104 1.42 -6.41 -1.40
CA PHE A 104 0.16 -5.79 -0.96
C PHE A 104 -0.18 -4.48 -1.67
N LEU A 105 0.80 -3.71 -2.20
CA LEU A 105 0.50 -2.44 -2.87
C LEU A 105 -0.41 -2.59 -4.10
N PRO A 106 -0.28 -3.64 -4.95
CA PRO A 106 -1.22 -3.82 -6.06
C PRO A 106 -2.67 -3.94 -5.60
N ALA A 107 -2.90 -4.60 -4.45
CA ALA A 107 -4.23 -4.66 -3.85
C ALA A 107 -4.64 -3.29 -3.27
N ALA A 108 -3.74 -2.58 -2.61
CA ALA A 108 -4.01 -1.24 -2.09
C ALA A 108 -4.41 -0.25 -3.21
N GLU A 109 -3.72 -0.27 -4.35
CA GLU A 109 -4.06 0.52 -5.53
C GLU A 109 -5.44 0.18 -6.06
N ARG A 110 -5.68 -1.11 -6.31
CA ARG A 110 -6.94 -1.60 -6.87
C ARG A 110 -8.15 -1.25 -6.02
N TYR A 111 -7.99 -1.23 -4.70
CA TYR A 111 -9.06 -0.93 -3.74
C TYR A 111 -9.09 0.52 -3.28
N GLY A 112 -8.27 1.41 -3.87
CA GLY A 112 -8.26 2.83 -3.58
C GLY A 112 -7.73 3.17 -2.18
N LEU A 113 -6.87 2.33 -1.61
CA LEU A 113 -6.28 2.52 -0.28
C LEU A 113 -4.99 3.34 -0.28
N MET A 114 -4.41 3.57 -1.46
CA MET A 114 -3.12 4.26 -1.58
C MET A 114 -3.07 5.63 -0.91
N PRO A 115 -4.09 6.51 -1.00
CA PRO A 115 -4.05 7.79 -0.30
C PRO A 115 -3.91 7.65 1.22
N ALA A 116 -4.50 6.61 1.81
CA ALA A 116 -4.36 6.34 3.25
C ALA A 116 -2.99 5.75 3.57
N VAL A 117 -2.47 4.86 2.73
CA VAL A 117 -1.12 4.28 2.87
C VAL A 117 -0.06 5.38 2.76
N ASP A 118 -0.14 6.26 1.76
CA ASP A 118 0.83 7.34 1.56
C ASP A 118 0.83 8.32 2.74
N ARG A 119 -0.34 8.65 3.30
CA ARG A 119 -0.42 9.48 4.51
C ARG A 119 0.23 8.80 5.71
N ALA A 120 0.02 7.50 5.92
CA ALA A 120 0.68 6.75 6.98
C ALA A 120 2.20 6.72 6.78
N VAL A 121 2.68 6.53 5.55
CA VAL A 121 4.11 6.55 5.21
C VAL A 121 4.73 7.92 5.50
N ILE A 122 4.04 9.02 5.14
CA ILE A 122 4.50 10.38 5.43
C ILE A 122 4.66 10.59 6.93
N GLU A 123 3.64 10.24 7.73
CA GLU A 123 3.70 10.37 9.20
C GLU A 123 4.85 9.57 9.80
N LEU A 124 5.02 8.33 9.37
CA LEU A 124 6.12 7.47 9.79
C LEU A 124 7.48 8.08 9.44
N ALA A 125 7.66 8.50 8.19
CA ALA A 125 8.93 9.06 7.72
C ALA A 125 9.31 10.35 8.45
N LEU A 126 8.36 11.23 8.73
CA LEU A 126 8.63 12.46 9.47
C LEU A 126 9.01 12.19 10.93
N ARG A 127 8.39 11.19 11.57
CA ARG A 127 8.78 10.73 12.91
C ARG A 127 10.20 10.17 12.90
N GLU A 128 10.53 9.27 11.97
CA GLU A 128 11.87 8.70 11.80
C GLU A 128 12.91 9.76 11.49
N HIS A 129 12.61 10.75 10.64
CA HIS A 129 13.51 11.87 10.36
C HIS A 129 13.92 12.58 11.64
N ARG A 130 12.96 12.91 12.49
CA ARG A 130 13.21 13.61 13.75
C ARG A 130 14.14 12.80 14.67
N GLU A 131 13.88 11.50 14.80
CA GLU A 131 14.71 10.60 15.62
C GLU A 131 16.13 10.47 15.06
N LEU A 132 16.26 10.26 13.75
CA LEU A 132 17.57 10.21 13.08
C LEU A 132 18.33 11.53 13.20
N GLN A 133 17.66 12.68 13.03
CA GLN A 133 18.29 14.00 13.15
C GLN A 133 18.78 14.27 14.57
N GLN A 134 18.07 13.80 15.58
CA GLN A 134 18.51 13.91 16.98
C GLN A 134 19.70 12.97 17.31
N ALA A 135 19.77 11.82 16.65
CA ALA A 135 20.84 10.85 16.86
C ALA A 135 22.14 11.21 16.15
N THR A 136 22.13 12.20 15.24
CA THR A 136 23.32 12.60 14.47
C THR A 136 23.50 14.12 14.43
N LEU A 137 24.77 14.55 14.36
CA LEU A 137 25.13 15.96 14.13
C LEU A 137 25.13 16.35 12.65
N GLN A 138 24.90 15.39 11.77
CA GLN A 138 24.90 15.61 10.32
C GLN A 138 23.46 15.80 9.81
N PRO A 139 23.25 16.63 8.77
CA PRO A 139 21.95 16.77 8.16
C PRO A 139 21.39 15.42 7.66
N VAL A 140 20.11 15.16 7.94
CA VAL A 140 19.39 13.98 7.45
C VAL A 140 18.41 14.41 6.36
N ARG A 141 18.35 13.67 5.28
CA ARG A 141 17.39 13.84 4.19
C ARG A 141 16.72 12.50 3.90
N LEU A 142 15.42 12.53 3.65
CA LEU A 142 14.64 11.33 3.32
C LEU A 142 13.98 11.48 1.95
N ALA A 143 14.02 10.40 1.17
CA ALA A 143 13.20 10.21 -0.02
C ALA A 143 12.01 9.32 0.34
N ILE A 144 10.81 9.74 -0.06
CA ILE A 144 9.54 9.08 0.24
C ILE A 144 8.81 8.85 -1.09
N ASN A 145 8.52 7.59 -1.39
CA ASN A 145 7.72 7.23 -2.55
C ASN A 145 6.25 7.62 -2.33
N LEU A 146 5.64 8.25 -3.33
CA LEU A 146 4.21 8.60 -3.39
C LEU A 146 3.55 7.96 -4.61
N SER A 147 2.35 7.47 -4.42
CA SER A 147 1.53 6.96 -5.52
C SER A 147 0.94 8.08 -6.38
N GLY A 148 0.81 7.84 -7.70
CA GLY A 148 0.13 8.78 -8.59
C GLY A 148 -1.32 9.08 -8.21
N SER A 149 -2.02 8.12 -7.57
CA SER A 149 -3.39 8.30 -7.11
C SER A 149 -3.52 9.34 -5.99
N SER A 150 -2.53 9.45 -5.12
CA SER A 150 -2.52 10.45 -4.03
C SER A 150 -2.38 11.87 -4.54
N LEU A 151 -1.74 12.09 -5.69
CA LEU A 151 -1.62 13.43 -6.29
C LEU A 151 -2.97 14.03 -6.71
N SER A 152 -3.95 13.18 -6.93
CA SER A 152 -5.31 13.63 -7.27
C SER A 152 -6.11 14.10 -6.03
N ASP A 153 -5.59 13.91 -4.84
CA ASP A 153 -6.21 14.38 -3.59
C ASP A 153 -5.82 15.85 -3.33
N PRO A 154 -6.76 16.80 -3.46
CA PRO A 154 -6.47 18.22 -3.27
C PRO A 154 -6.03 18.56 -1.85
N SER A 155 -6.30 17.69 -0.87
CA SER A 155 -5.94 17.89 0.55
C SER A 155 -4.55 17.35 0.89
N LEU A 156 -3.86 16.65 -0.05
CA LEU A 156 -2.55 16.05 0.23
C LEU A 156 -1.50 17.12 0.57
N LEU A 157 -1.46 18.22 -0.17
CA LEU A 157 -0.45 19.27 0.05
C LEU A 157 -0.63 19.94 1.42
N ASP A 158 -1.86 20.23 1.81
CA ASP A 158 -2.16 20.78 3.13
C ASP A 158 -1.79 19.78 4.24
N PHE A 159 -2.11 18.51 4.04
CA PHE A 159 -1.70 17.44 4.96
C PHE A 159 -0.18 17.38 5.13
N ILE A 160 0.59 17.38 4.03
CA ILE A 160 2.07 17.36 4.09
C ILE A 160 2.60 18.56 4.85
N ARG A 161 2.11 19.77 4.54
CA ARG A 161 2.54 20.98 5.23
C ARG A 161 2.28 20.93 6.73
N ASP A 162 1.09 20.50 7.11
CA ASP A 162 0.69 20.42 8.51
C ASP A 162 1.47 19.31 9.25
N ALA A 163 1.77 18.20 8.57
CA ALA A 163 2.62 17.14 9.11
C ALA A 163 4.06 17.60 9.33
N LEU A 164 4.66 18.32 8.37
CA LEU A 164 6.00 18.91 8.52
C LEU A 164 6.09 19.84 9.72
N ILE A 165 5.09 20.68 9.91
CA ILE A 165 5.02 21.61 11.07
C ILE A 165 4.89 20.82 12.38
N ARG A 166 4.00 19.84 12.42
CA ARG A 166 3.70 19.02 13.61
C ARG A 166 4.91 18.21 14.08
N HIS A 167 5.69 17.67 13.14
CA HIS A 167 6.90 16.89 13.43
C HIS A 167 8.17 17.75 13.56
N ASP A 168 8.08 19.08 13.32
CA ASP A 168 9.24 20.00 13.32
C ASP A 168 10.32 19.57 12.33
N VAL A 169 9.91 19.17 11.10
CA VAL A 169 10.82 18.72 10.03
C VAL A 169 10.93 19.78 8.95
N PRO A 170 12.16 20.23 8.61
CA PRO A 170 12.36 21.20 7.53
C PRO A 170 11.97 20.62 6.18
N ALA A 171 11.19 21.35 5.39
CA ALA A 171 10.70 20.87 4.09
C ALA A 171 11.82 20.45 3.12
N HIS A 172 12.98 21.12 3.18
CA HIS A 172 14.14 20.79 2.33
C HIS A 172 14.82 19.45 2.70
N SER A 173 14.46 18.86 3.83
CA SER A 173 14.94 17.54 4.26
C SER A 173 14.16 16.38 3.64
N ILE A 174 13.03 16.66 3.00
CA ILE A 174 12.14 15.63 2.44
C ILE A 174 12.12 15.77 0.91
N CYS A 175 12.27 14.63 0.23
CA CYS A 175 12.07 14.48 -1.20
C CYS A 175 10.92 13.50 -1.44
N PHE A 176 9.93 13.90 -2.22
CA PHE A 176 8.87 12.98 -2.67
C PHE A 176 9.21 12.46 -4.07
N GLU A 177 9.21 11.15 -4.21
CA GLU A 177 9.45 10.45 -5.48
C GLU A 177 8.12 9.88 -5.98
N LEU A 178 7.81 10.13 -7.24
CA LEU A 178 6.58 9.65 -7.85
C LEU A 178 6.84 8.32 -8.52
N THR A 179 6.10 7.31 -8.12
CA THR A 179 6.09 6.00 -8.80
C THR A 179 4.99 6.00 -9.86
N GLU A 180 5.36 5.61 -11.08
CA GLU A 180 4.41 5.39 -12.19
C GLU A 180 3.59 4.12 -11.98
#